data_e47843b7788b1050f0b8bf3f69b008f1
#
_entry.id   e47843b7788b1050f0b8bf3f69b008f1
#
_cell.length_a   1.000
_cell.length_b   1.000
_cell.length_c   1.000
_cell.angle_alpha   90.00
_cell.angle_beta   90.00
_cell.angle_gamma   90.00
#
_symmetry.space_group_name_H-M   'P 1'
#
loop_
_entity.id
_entity.type
_entity.pdbx_description
1 polymer ?
#
loop_
_entity_poly.entity_id
_entity_poly.type
_entity_poly.pdbx_seq_one_letter_code
_entity_poly.pdbx_strand_id
1 'polypeptide(L)'
;MLGTPLILLSFIGIMCHVGIDVGTNAVAPKIMLERLGTDGDTLSKFEYATSIYFAFRTLGCFTGSIIMRKLNIRTFFAIIVVMMALAMVGFVFGTEKWELWAAIALVGYGNSNVFSIVFSQAMLSAPEKKNEVSGLMIMGLFGGTVFPLFMGFASDAAKAAGAVYPQIWAAVVMAVGVVYLLSYIPRVKQ
;
A
#
# COMPACT_ATOMS: atom_id res chain seq x y z
N MET A 1 -18.91 -15.89 12.80
CA MET A 1 -17.69 -15.68 12.02
C MET A 1 -16.94 -14.40 12.40
N LEU A 2 -17.58 -13.29 12.53
CA LEU A 2 -16.96 -12.01 12.95
C LEU A 2 -16.63 -11.94 14.46
N GLY A 3 -16.82 -13.02 15.21
CA GLY A 3 -16.59 -13.06 16.67
C GLY A 3 -15.12 -13.05 17.11
N THR A 4 -14.19 -13.24 16.19
CA THR A 4 -12.76 -13.11 16.50
C THR A 4 -12.27 -11.75 15.98
N PRO A 5 -12.00 -10.78 16.86
CA PRO A 5 -11.65 -9.43 16.43
C PRO A 5 -10.42 -9.39 15.50
N LEU A 6 -9.52 -10.36 15.63
CA LEU A 6 -8.35 -10.45 14.78
C LEU A 6 -8.69 -10.76 13.31
N ILE A 7 -9.71 -11.55 13.04
CA ILE A 7 -10.14 -11.86 11.66
C ILE A 7 -10.68 -10.59 10.98
N LEU A 8 -11.53 -9.83 11.66
CA LEU A 8 -12.04 -8.57 11.15
C LEU A 8 -10.93 -7.54 10.90
N LEU A 9 -9.98 -7.45 11.84
CA LEU A 9 -8.83 -6.56 11.70
C LEU A 9 -7.92 -7.00 10.53
N SER A 10 -7.75 -8.30 10.32
CA SER A 10 -7.00 -8.83 9.17
C SER A 10 -7.72 -8.53 7.85
N PHE A 11 -9.04 -8.66 7.80
CA PHE A 11 -9.85 -8.31 6.65
C PHE A 11 -9.66 -6.83 6.25
N ILE A 12 -9.78 -5.91 7.22
CA ILE A 12 -9.51 -4.48 6.98
C ILE A 12 -8.05 -4.26 6.57
N GLY A 13 -7.10 -5.01 7.16
CA GLY A 13 -5.69 -4.95 6.78
C GLY A 13 -5.45 -5.32 5.32
N ILE A 14 -6.13 -6.35 4.81
CA ILE A 14 -6.07 -6.72 3.39
C ILE A 14 -6.73 -5.66 2.52
N MET A 15 -7.86 -5.10 2.94
CA MET A 15 -8.49 -3.98 2.22
C MET A 15 -7.54 -2.79 2.08
N CYS A 16 -6.88 -2.40 3.16
CA CYS A 16 -5.90 -1.31 3.16
C CYS A 16 -4.70 -1.64 2.25
N HIS A 17 -4.14 -2.87 2.37
CA HIS A 17 -3.04 -3.32 1.54
C HIS A 17 -3.35 -3.23 0.05
N VAL A 18 -4.49 -3.78 -0.37
CA VAL A 18 -4.88 -3.79 -1.79
C VAL A 18 -5.27 -2.38 -2.27
N GLY A 19 -5.87 -1.59 -1.38
CA GLY A 19 -6.15 -0.18 -1.65
C GLY A 19 -4.88 0.64 -1.91
N ILE A 20 -3.82 0.42 -1.13
CA ILE A 20 -2.52 1.05 -1.34
C ILE A 20 -1.87 0.54 -2.64
N ASP A 21 -1.98 -0.76 -2.93
CA ASP A 21 -1.43 -1.38 -4.14
C ASP A 21 -2.02 -0.74 -5.42
N VAL A 22 -3.33 -0.81 -5.56
CA VAL A 22 -4.06 -0.25 -6.70
C VAL A 22 -3.94 1.28 -6.72
N GLY A 23 -4.05 1.91 -5.54
CA GLY A 23 -3.94 3.35 -5.39
C GLY A 23 -2.59 3.90 -5.82
N THR A 24 -1.49 3.26 -5.43
CA THR A 24 -0.14 3.69 -5.85
C THR A 24 -0.01 3.67 -7.37
N ASN A 25 -0.46 2.59 -8.02
CA ASN A 25 -0.39 2.48 -9.48
C ASN A 25 -1.27 3.50 -10.21
N ALA A 26 -2.40 3.89 -9.60
CA ALA A 26 -3.31 4.88 -10.18
C ALA A 26 -2.87 6.33 -9.95
N VAL A 27 -2.26 6.63 -8.80
CA VAL A 27 -2.00 7.99 -8.31
C VAL A 27 -0.56 8.43 -8.48
N ALA A 28 0.43 7.52 -8.33
CA ALA A 28 1.83 7.90 -8.44
C ALA A 28 2.21 8.56 -9.78
N PRO A 29 1.77 8.05 -10.96
CA PRO A 29 2.02 8.73 -12.23
C PRO A 29 1.40 10.13 -12.27
N LYS A 30 0.21 10.31 -11.69
CA LYS A 30 -0.50 11.60 -11.65
C LYS A 30 0.21 12.61 -10.76
N ILE A 31 0.71 12.20 -9.59
CA ILE A 31 1.51 13.05 -8.70
C ILE A 31 2.78 13.50 -9.43
N MET A 32 3.45 12.58 -10.11
CA MET A 32 4.64 12.93 -10.90
C MET A 32 4.31 13.96 -11.98
N LEU A 33 3.19 13.77 -12.70
CA LEU A 33 2.74 14.70 -13.73
C LEU A 33 2.44 16.10 -13.16
N GLU A 34 1.74 16.18 -12.03
CA GLU A 34 1.41 17.44 -11.39
C GLU A 34 2.65 18.21 -10.90
N ARG A 35 3.66 17.49 -10.41
CA ARG A 35 4.85 18.12 -9.83
C ARG A 35 5.97 18.42 -10.81
N LEU A 36 6.15 17.58 -11.81
CA LEU A 36 7.27 17.65 -12.75
C LEU A 36 6.89 18.25 -14.11
N GLY A 37 5.59 18.53 -14.33
CA GLY A 37 5.10 19.13 -15.57
C GLY A 37 4.97 18.14 -16.73
N THR A 38 4.56 18.70 -17.89
CA THR A 38 4.16 17.94 -19.09
C THR A 38 5.18 18.01 -20.24
N ASP A 39 6.45 18.28 -19.97
CA ASP A 39 7.46 18.24 -21.04
C ASP A 39 7.49 16.85 -21.69
N GLY A 40 7.50 16.80 -23.04
CA GLY A 40 7.28 15.56 -23.80
C GLY A 40 8.22 14.40 -23.45
N ASP A 41 9.44 14.71 -22.97
CA ASP A 41 10.40 13.73 -22.42
C ASP A 41 9.96 13.18 -21.05
N THR A 42 9.12 13.92 -20.34
CA THR A 42 8.63 13.55 -19.00
C THR A 42 7.45 12.59 -19.09
N LEU A 43 6.59 12.71 -20.12
CA LEU A 43 5.43 11.83 -20.30
C LEU A 43 5.83 10.37 -20.47
N SER A 44 6.86 10.09 -21.28
CA SER A 44 7.39 8.73 -21.47
C SER A 44 7.99 8.15 -20.18
N LYS A 45 8.45 9.01 -19.26
CA LYS A 45 9.07 8.60 -17.98
C LYS A 45 8.03 8.28 -16.90
N PHE A 46 6.81 8.80 -16.99
CA PHE A 46 5.71 8.45 -16.06
C PHE A 46 5.18 7.04 -16.28
N GLU A 47 5.26 6.54 -17.51
CA GLU A 47 4.89 5.16 -17.84
C GLU A 47 5.75 4.13 -17.09
N TYR A 48 6.99 4.50 -16.76
CA TYR A 48 7.88 3.64 -15.95
C TYR A 48 7.56 3.61 -14.47
N ALA A 49 6.72 4.50 -13.93
CA ALA A 49 6.36 4.52 -12.52
C ALA A 49 5.75 3.17 -12.06
N THR A 50 4.80 2.66 -12.82
CA THR A 50 4.19 1.35 -12.59
C THR A 50 5.19 0.21 -12.75
N SER A 51 6.08 0.29 -13.74
CA SER A 51 7.14 -0.71 -13.95
C SER A 51 8.13 -0.75 -12.78
N ILE A 52 8.54 0.40 -12.27
CA ILE A 52 9.40 0.51 -11.08
C ILE A 52 8.70 -0.09 -9.87
N TYR A 53 7.42 0.24 -9.66
CA TYR A 53 6.62 -0.33 -8.57
C TYR A 53 6.65 -1.86 -8.61
N PHE A 54 6.31 -2.47 -9.74
CA PHE A 54 6.26 -3.93 -9.87
C PHE A 54 7.65 -4.59 -9.80
N ALA A 55 8.69 -3.95 -10.32
CA ALA A 55 10.06 -4.44 -10.20
C ALA A 55 10.48 -4.54 -8.72
N PHE A 56 10.27 -3.47 -7.95
CA PHE A 56 10.61 -3.47 -6.52
C PHE A 56 9.67 -4.37 -5.70
N ARG A 57 8.41 -4.52 -6.09
CA ARG A 57 7.49 -5.47 -5.47
C ARG A 57 7.96 -6.91 -5.69
N THR A 58 8.39 -7.25 -6.89
CA THR A 58 8.94 -8.57 -7.20
C THR A 58 10.22 -8.84 -6.40
N LEU A 59 11.15 -7.89 -6.38
CA LEU A 59 12.36 -7.99 -5.56
C LEU A 59 12.03 -8.17 -4.08
N GLY A 60 11.03 -7.43 -3.57
CA GLY A 60 10.56 -7.55 -2.20
C GLY A 60 9.96 -8.92 -1.88
N CYS A 61 9.23 -9.55 -2.81
CA CYS A 61 8.71 -10.91 -2.64
C CYS A 61 9.85 -11.92 -2.51
N PHE A 62 10.85 -11.86 -3.38
CA PHE A 62 11.99 -12.79 -3.34
C PHE A 62 12.86 -12.59 -2.10
N THR A 63 13.29 -11.37 -1.86
CA THR A 63 14.13 -11.04 -0.69
C THR A 63 13.39 -11.27 0.61
N GLY A 64 12.10 -10.92 0.68
CA GLY A 64 11.26 -11.14 1.84
C GLY A 64 11.12 -12.61 2.22
N SER A 65 11.00 -13.51 1.24
CA SER A 65 10.95 -14.95 1.50
C SER A 65 12.24 -15.50 2.14
N ILE A 66 13.38 -14.91 1.80
CA ILE A 66 14.70 -15.27 2.38
C ILE A 66 14.84 -14.65 3.77
N ILE A 67 14.47 -13.38 3.91
CA ILE A 67 14.60 -12.62 5.15
C ILE A 67 13.70 -13.20 6.25
N MET A 68 12.47 -13.60 5.95
CA MET A 68 11.54 -14.20 6.91
C MET A 68 12.01 -15.55 7.47
N ARG A 69 13.01 -16.19 6.85
CA ARG A 69 13.65 -17.38 7.44
C ARG A 69 14.60 -17.05 8.59
N LYS A 70 15.11 -15.81 8.65
CA LYS A 70 16.11 -15.35 9.61
C LYS A 70 15.56 -14.35 10.62
N LEU A 71 14.61 -13.53 10.20
CA LEU A 71 13.98 -12.52 11.03
C LEU A 71 12.60 -12.97 11.51
N ASN A 72 12.25 -12.49 12.69
CA ASN A 72 10.89 -12.61 13.22
C ASN A 72 9.90 -11.93 12.28
N ILE A 73 8.80 -12.60 11.97
CA ILE A 73 7.74 -12.14 11.05
C ILE A 73 7.20 -10.76 11.48
N ARG A 74 7.02 -10.54 12.79
CA ARG A 74 6.56 -9.25 13.31
C ARG A 74 7.53 -8.12 13.02
N THR A 75 8.84 -8.37 13.21
CA THR A 75 9.89 -7.37 12.94
C THR A 75 9.96 -7.07 11.45
N PHE A 76 9.92 -8.10 10.61
CA PHE A 76 9.90 -7.93 9.15
C PHE A 76 8.67 -7.13 8.71
N PHE A 77 7.48 -7.47 9.22
CA PHE A 77 6.25 -6.73 8.93
C PHE A 77 6.36 -5.25 9.34
N ALA A 78 6.92 -4.98 10.51
CA ALA A 78 7.14 -3.60 10.97
C ALA A 78 8.05 -2.82 10.02
N ILE A 79 9.15 -3.43 9.56
CA ILE A 79 10.11 -2.80 8.62
C ILE A 79 9.40 -2.43 7.32
N ILE A 80 8.68 -3.36 6.69
CA ILE A 80 8.03 -3.11 5.40
C ILE A 80 6.90 -2.06 5.52
N VAL A 81 6.15 -2.04 6.62
CA VAL A 81 5.10 -1.04 6.83
C VAL A 81 5.70 0.35 7.12
N VAL A 82 6.80 0.43 7.86
CA VAL A 82 7.55 1.69 8.06
C VAL A 82 8.10 2.20 6.72
N MET A 83 8.63 1.34 5.85
CA MET A 83 9.06 1.74 4.50
C MET A 83 7.90 2.35 3.70
N MET A 84 6.70 1.77 3.79
CA MET A 84 5.50 2.32 3.14
C MET A 84 5.12 3.67 3.75
N ALA A 85 5.24 3.85 5.08
CA ALA A 85 4.97 5.13 5.73
C ALA A 85 5.93 6.23 5.26
N LEU A 86 7.23 5.92 5.16
CA LEU A 86 8.23 6.83 4.61
C LEU A 86 7.93 7.19 3.14
N ALA A 87 7.46 6.23 2.35
CA ALA A 87 7.05 6.49 0.98
C ALA A 87 5.86 7.43 0.88
N MET A 88 4.88 7.34 1.81
CA MET A 88 3.76 8.30 1.84
C MET A 88 4.25 9.72 2.13
N VAL A 89 5.25 9.89 2.99
CA VAL A 89 5.90 11.19 3.20
C VAL A 89 6.55 11.68 1.90
N GLY A 90 7.23 10.80 1.17
CA GLY A 90 7.80 11.11 -0.14
C GLY A 90 6.75 11.56 -1.16
N PHE A 91 5.56 10.94 -1.21
CA PHE A 91 4.47 11.36 -2.10
C PHE A 91 3.88 12.72 -1.72
N VAL A 92 3.80 13.04 -0.42
CA VAL A 92 3.22 14.30 0.05
C VAL A 92 4.20 15.46 -0.09
N PHE A 93 5.46 15.26 0.24
CA PHE A 93 6.46 16.34 0.33
C PHE A 93 7.51 16.32 -0.78
N GLY A 94 7.73 15.20 -1.46
CA GLY A 94 8.73 15.07 -2.52
C GLY A 94 8.44 16.02 -3.69
N THR A 95 9.41 16.79 -4.09
CA THR A 95 9.34 17.74 -5.22
C THR A 95 10.23 17.32 -6.37
N GLU A 96 11.30 16.59 -6.07
CA GLU A 96 12.26 16.14 -7.04
C GLU A 96 11.88 14.78 -7.63
N LYS A 97 12.24 14.56 -8.88
CA LYS A 97 11.95 13.34 -9.61
C LYS A 97 12.47 12.09 -8.91
N TRP A 98 13.68 12.13 -8.37
CA TRP A 98 14.30 10.99 -7.71
C TRP A 98 13.62 10.65 -6.37
N GLU A 99 13.06 11.66 -5.66
CA GLU A 99 12.30 11.47 -4.42
C GLU A 99 11.01 10.68 -4.69
N LEU A 100 10.28 11.06 -5.76
CA LEU A 100 9.06 10.38 -6.15
C LEU A 100 9.34 8.96 -6.63
N TRP A 101 10.44 8.73 -7.35
CA TRP A 101 10.83 7.38 -7.76
C TRP A 101 11.25 6.52 -6.57
N ALA A 102 11.98 7.09 -5.61
CA ALA A 102 12.31 6.40 -4.36
C ALA A 102 11.05 6.05 -3.56
N ALA A 103 10.07 6.96 -3.49
CA ALA A 103 8.79 6.69 -2.84
C ALA A 103 8.04 5.51 -3.52
N ILE A 104 7.96 5.50 -4.85
CA ILE A 104 7.33 4.41 -5.62
C ILE A 104 8.04 3.07 -5.35
N ALA A 105 9.37 3.06 -5.36
CA ALA A 105 10.17 1.86 -5.09
C ALA A 105 9.96 1.36 -3.65
N LEU A 106 9.93 2.27 -2.66
CA LEU A 106 9.70 1.94 -1.26
C LEU A 106 8.31 1.36 -1.01
N VAL A 107 7.26 1.93 -1.64
CA VAL A 107 5.91 1.34 -1.56
C VAL A 107 5.89 -0.02 -2.22
N GLY A 108 6.45 -0.17 -3.42
CA GLY A 108 6.49 -1.45 -4.13
C GLY A 108 7.14 -2.54 -3.29
N TYR A 109 8.33 -2.27 -2.76
CA TYR A 109 9.03 -3.21 -1.88
C TYR A 109 8.26 -3.47 -0.58
N GLY A 110 7.80 -2.43 0.11
CA GLY A 110 7.07 -2.54 1.37
C GLY A 110 5.77 -3.32 1.23
N ASN A 111 5.04 -3.10 0.13
CA ASN A 111 3.75 -3.76 -0.10
C ASN A 111 3.86 -5.24 -0.52
N SER A 112 5.07 -5.74 -0.84
CA SER A 112 5.30 -7.05 -1.44
C SER A 112 4.78 -8.23 -0.61
N ASN A 113 4.98 -8.24 0.71
CA ASN A 113 4.69 -9.37 1.58
C ASN A 113 3.53 -9.14 2.55
N VAL A 114 2.92 -7.94 2.54
CA VAL A 114 1.85 -7.58 3.50
C VAL A 114 0.66 -8.54 3.40
N PHE A 115 0.20 -8.82 2.17
CA PHE A 115 -0.91 -9.75 1.95
C PHE A 115 -0.65 -11.11 2.56
N SER A 116 0.50 -11.71 2.26
CA SER A 116 0.86 -13.07 2.71
C SER A 116 0.93 -13.14 4.24
N ILE A 117 1.50 -12.12 4.88
CA ILE A 117 1.62 -12.07 6.33
C ILE A 117 0.24 -11.92 6.98
N VAL A 118 -0.56 -10.94 6.56
CA VAL A 118 -1.89 -10.69 7.15
C VAL A 118 -2.83 -11.87 6.92
N PHE A 119 -2.81 -12.44 5.71
CA PHE A 119 -3.59 -13.63 5.37
C PHE A 119 -3.21 -14.83 6.25
N SER A 120 -1.90 -15.10 6.40
CA SER A 120 -1.40 -16.19 7.25
C SER A 120 -1.81 -15.98 8.71
N GLN A 121 -1.71 -14.76 9.26
CA GLN A 121 -2.14 -14.46 10.63
C GLN A 121 -3.65 -14.69 10.83
N ALA A 122 -4.47 -14.34 9.84
CA ALA A 122 -5.90 -14.61 9.88
C ALA A 122 -6.19 -16.11 9.91
N MET A 123 -5.51 -16.90 9.05
CA MET A 123 -5.65 -18.36 8.98
C MET A 123 -5.23 -19.06 10.27
N LEU A 124 -4.14 -18.59 10.90
CA LEU A 124 -3.65 -19.12 12.17
C LEU A 124 -4.57 -18.78 13.35
N SER A 125 -5.38 -17.73 13.24
CA SER A 125 -6.29 -17.33 14.32
C SER A 125 -7.54 -18.21 14.46
N ALA A 126 -7.92 -18.92 13.39
CA ALA A 126 -9.07 -19.83 13.41
C ALA A 126 -8.79 -21.09 12.55
N PRO A 127 -7.96 -22.01 13.04
CA PRO A 127 -7.54 -23.19 12.29
C PRO A 127 -8.68 -24.13 11.94
N GLU A 128 -9.76 -24.14 12.73
CA GLU A 128 -10.96 -24.95 12.50
C GLU A 128 -11.83 -24.45 11.33
N LYS A 129 -11.66 -23.15 10.92
CA LYS A 129 -12.50 -22.46 9.94
C LYS A 129 -11.71 -21.89 8.76
N LYS A 130 -10.65 -22.56 8.36
CA LYS A 130 -9.71 -22.06 7.33
C LYS A 130 -10.40 -21.66 6.03
N ASN A 131 -11.34 -22.46 5.54
CA ASN A 131 -12.03 -22.17 4.28
C ASN A 131 -12.88 -20.90 4.36
N GLU A 132 -13.57 -20.69 5.47
CA GLU A 132 -14.40 -19.52 5.71
C GLU A 132 -13.55 -18.26 5.87
N VAL A 133 -12.44 -18.36 6.63
CA VAL A 133 -11.48 -17.26 6.82
C VAL A 133 -10.82 -16.91 5.50
N SER A 134 -10.38 -17.89 4.72
CA SER A 134 -9.80 -17.69 3.40
C SER A 134 -10.76 -16.94 2.46
N GLY A 135 -12.02 -17.36 2.39
CA GLY A 135 -13.04 -16.69 1.60
C GLY A 135 -13.24 -15.23 2.02
N LEU A 136 -13.30 -14.97 3.34
CA LEU A 136 -13.42 -13.61 3.85
C LEU A 136 -12.19 -12.74 3.51
N MET A 137 -10.97 -13.30 3.63
CA MET A 137 -9.75 -12.57 3.29
C MET A 137 -9.69 -12.22 1.80
N ILE A 138 -10.15 -13.13 0.92
CA ILE A 138 -10.25 -12.86 -0.52
C ILE A 138 -11.26 -11.74 -0.81
N MET A 139 -12.38 -11.69 -0.09
CA MET A 139 -13.32 -10.57 -0.21
C MET A 139 -12.66 -9.22 0.16
N GLY A 140 -11.62 -9.21 0.98
CA GLY A 140 -10.82 -8.01 1.28
C GLY A 140 -10.17 -7.36 0.05
N LEU A 141 -10.01 -8.09 -1.07
CA LEU A 141 -9.55 -7.54 -2.35
C LEU A 141 -10.45 -6.40 -2.87
N PHE A 142 -11.71 -6.34 -2.39
CA PHE A 142 -12.62 -5.24 -2.67
C PHE A 142 -12.05 -3.85 -2.26
N GLY A 143 -11.08 -3.82 -1.36
CA GLY A 143 -10.30 -2.62 -1.03
C GLY A 143 -9.70 -1.93 -2.26
N GLY A 144 -9.33 -2.70 -3.30
CA GLY A 144 -8.84 -2.18 -4.58
C GLY A 144 -9.88 -1.35 -5.36
N THR A 145 -11.17 -1.46 -5.04
CA THR A 145 -12.23 -0.62 -5.60
C THR A 145 -12.56 0.55 -4.66
N VAL A 146 -12.65 0.27 -3.37
CA VAL A 146 -13.06 1.26 -2.36
C VAL A 146 -12.02 2.38 -2.22
N PHE A 147 -10.74 2.06 -2.12
CA PHE A 147 -9.71 3.07 -1.93
C PHE A 147 -9.59 4.03 -3.11
N PRO A 148 -9.48 3.60 -4.38
CA PRO A 148 -9.45 4.51 -5.53
C PRO A 148 -10.69 5.41 -5.62
N LEU A 149 -11.87 4.93 -5.20
CA LEU A 149 -13.07 5.74 -5.15
C LEU A 149 -12.91 6.92 -4.17
N PHE A 150 -12.47 6.65 -2.93
CA PHE A 150 -12.21 7.71 -1.95
C PHE A 150 -11.05 8.62 -2.35
N MET A 151 -10.04 8.08 -3.01
CA MET A 151 -8.93 8.85 -3.56
C MET A 151 -9.39 9.82 -4.64
N GLY A 152 -10.29 9.36 -5.54
CA GLY A 152 -10.91 10.20 -6.54
C GLY A 152 -11.70 11.34 -5.91
N PHE A 153 -12.60 11.04 -4.96
CA PHE A 153 -13.36 12.07 -4.24
C PHE A 153 -12.46 13.08 -3.52
N ALA A 154 -11.41 12.63 -2.86
CA ALA A 154 -10.48 13.50 -2.16
C ALA A 154 -9.73 14.44 -3.13
N SER A 155 -9.26 13.90 -4.25
CA SER A 155 -8.58 14.66 -5.31
C SER A 155 -9.53 15.66 -5.97
N ASP A 156 -10.77 15.26 -6.31
CA ASP A 156 -11.76 16.13 -6.95
C ASP A 156 -12.21 17.24 -6.02
N ALA A 157 -12.44 16.96 -4.74
CA ALA A 157 -12.75 17.96 -3.72
C ALA A 157 -11.61 18.97 -3.55
N ALA A 158 -10.36 18.50 -3.52
CA ALA A 158 -9.18 19.35 -3.43
C ALA A 158 -9.04 20.24 -4.67
N LYS A 159 -9.29 19.70 -5.86
CA LYS A 159 -9.32 20.46 -7.11
C LYS A 159 -10.40 21.54 -7.11
N ALA A 160 -11.60 21.21 -6.65
CA ALA A 160 -12.70 22.17 -6.51
C ALA A 160 -12.39 23.27 -5.50
N ALA A 161 -11.60 22.97 -4.46
CA ALA A 161 -11.11 23.94 -3.48
C ALA A 161 -9.91 24.77 -3.97
N GLY A 162 -9.44 24.57 -5.21
CA GLY A 162 -8.33 25.34 -5.78
C GLY A 162 -6.94 24.85 -5.37
N ALA A 163 -6.79 23.60 -4.94
CA ALA A 163 -5.48 23.04 -4.58
C ALA A 163 -4.57 22.96 -5.81
N VAL A 164 -3.31 23.36 -5.65
CA VAL A 164 -2.28 23.34 -6.71
C VAL A 164 -1.93 21.91 -7.10
N TYR A 165 -1.91 21.00 -6.12
CA TYR A 165 -1.57 19.58 -6.31
C TYR A 165 -2.67 18.68 -5.72
N PRO A 166 -3.81 18.51 -6.42
CA PRO A 166 -4.95 17.76 -5.90
C PRO A 166 -4.66 16.27 -5.67
N GLN A 167 -3.73 15.66 -6.42
CA GLN A 167 -3.41 14.23 -6.26
C GLN A 167 -2.68 13.91 -4.93
N ILE A 168 -2.13 14.89 -4.25
CA ILE A 168 -1.57 14.70 -2.89
C ILE A 168 -2.65 14.22 -1.92
N TRP A 169 -3.90 14.68 -2.06
CA TRP A 169 -5.00 14.25 -1.20
C TRP A 169 -5.38 12.79 -1.41
N ALA A 170 -5.19 12.29 -2.63
CA ALA A 170 -5.29 10.84 -2.86
C ALA A 170 -4.16 10.06 -2.14
N ALA A 171 -2.93 10.60 -2.09
CA ALA A 171 -1.85 10.02 -1.30
C ALA A 171 -2.14 10.05 0.21
N VAL A 172 -2.82 11.09 0.71
CA VAL A 172 -3.28 11.15 2.12
C VAL A 172 -4.27 10.03 2.43
N VAL A 173 -5.18 9.69 1.51
CA VAL A 173 -6.08 8.55 1.68
C VAL A 173 -5.29 7.24 1.77
N MET A 174 -4.26 7.05 0.93
CA MET A 174 -3.36 5.88 1.05
C MET A 174 -2.63 5.86 2.40
N ALA A 175 -2.17 7.02 2.88
CA ALA A 175 -1.49 7.13 4.17
C ALA A 175 -2.37 6.67 5.34
N VAL A 176 -3.69 6.90 5.30
CA VAL A 176 -4.64 6.35 6.29
C VAL A 176 -4.58 4.82 6.31
N GLY A 177 -4.53 4.17 5.14
CA GLY A 177 -4.35 2.72 5.03
C GLY A 177 -3.03 2.24 5.64
N VAL A 178 -1.93 2.99 5.42
CA VAL A 178 -0.62 2.67 6.01
C VAL A 178 -0.64 2.83 7.53
N VAL A 179 -1.27 3.88 8.06
CA VAL A 179 -1.46 4.08 9.52
C VAL A 179 -2.24 2.92 10.13
N TYR A 180 -3.26 2.42 9.43
CA TYR A 180 -3.95 1.21 9.86
C TYR A 180 -3.00 0.01 9.95
N LEU A 181 -2.18 -0.23 8.93
CA LEU A 181 -1.20 -1.33 8.92
C LEU A 181 -0.15 -1.17 10.03
N LEU A 182 0.28 0.06 10.35
CA LEU A 182 1.13 0.34 11.53
C LEU A 182 0.44 -0.09 12.83
N SER A 183 -0.84 0.20 12.98
CA SER A 183 -1.62 -0.21 14.14
C SER A 183 -1.82 -1.73 14.25
N TYR A 184 -1.63 -2.45 13.14
CA TYR A 184 -1.75 -3.90 13.08
C TYR A 184 -0.48 -4.64 13.54
N ILE A 185 0.70 -3.98 13.53
CA ILE A 185 2.00 -4.59 13.89
C ILE A 185 1.96 -5.35 15.24
N PRO A 186 1.37 -4.82 16.33
CA PRO A 186 1.35 -5.55 17.61
C PRO A 186 0.58 -6.88 17.57
N ARG A 187 -0.29 -7.05 16.58
CA ARG A 187 -1.18 -8.21 16.43
C ARG A 187 -0.55 -9.35 15.64
N VAL A 188 0.54 -9.08 14.92
CA VAL A 188 1.29 -10.10 14.19
C VAL A 188 1.98 -11.00 15.21
N LYS A 189 1.59 -12.28 15.23
CA LYS A 189 2.21 -13.30 16.08
C LYS A 189 3.55 -13.72 15.49
N GLN A 190 4.44 -14.09 16.38
CA GLN A 190 5.76 -14.63 16.01
C GLN A 190 5.63 -16.02 15.40
#